data_d9782f50b0990f3fefa04027b7b17d87
#
_entry.id   d9782f50b0990f3fefa04027b7b17d87
#
_cell.length_a   1.000
_cell.length_b   1.000
_cell.length_c   1.000
_cell.angle_alpha   90.00
_cell.angle_beta   90.00
_cell.angle_gamma   90.00
#
_symmetry.space_group_name_H-M   'P 1'
#
loop_
_entity.id
_entity.type
_entity.pdbx_description
1 polymer ?
#
loop_
_entity_poly.entity_id
_entity_poly.type
_entity_poly.pdbx_seq_one_letter_code
_entity_poly.pdbx_strand_id
1 'polypeptide(L)'
;LTNLQNDSLFNTAGVGTGIFPVNLLQVGIGTTRPDQNADLTVGAVGASGTTLLVRSEARFSGIVTANDVTVTGFSTVAGNYNINNSSGQITAGIITSTNLHVGTGGTIITTQVGFGSVGIGSTNPTADFDVNVPARFRSTSERVGAASISSNEVTLDLASAMTFTLTASDTINAFVLTNIPTGSSQFTVKVMQDSTGNRSVGIDTFKDIGGNAIPVYWPGGVVPVVTVGAGKSDIYSFKTFDSGSTLYGVIGGQNFS
;
A
#
# COMPACT_ATOMS: atom_id res chain seq x y z
N LEU A 1 42.03 -32.63 -40.93
CA LEU A 1 41.70 -32.16 -39.58
C LEU A 1 42.57 -32.77 -38.46
N THR A 2 43.58 -33.54 -38.82
CA THR A 2 44.50 -34.16 -37.87
C THR A 2 45.63 -33.23 -37.39
N ASN A 3 45.64 -31.98 -37.78
CA ASN A 3 46.73 -31.04 -37.47
C ASN A 3 46.35 -29.86 -36.54
N LEU A 4 45.19 -29.84 -35.97
CA LEU A 4 44.83 -28.80 -34.98
C LEU A 4 45.50 -28.98 -33.60
N GLN A 5 46.20 -30.11 -33.39
CA GLN A 5 46.93 -30.38 -32.14
C GLN A 5 48.27 -29.65 -32.02
N ASN A 6 48.79 -29.06 -33.12
CA ASN A 6 50.08 -28.40 -33.12
C ASN A 6 50.03 -26.94 -33.58
N ASP A 7 48.87 -26.37 -33.71
CA ASP A 7 48.74 -24.95 -34.00
C ASP A 7 49.03 -24.13 -32.76
N SER A 8 49.97 -23.22 -32.83
CA SER A 8 50.39 -22.34 -31.74
C SER A 8 49.29 -21.44 -31.20
N LEU A 9 48.14 -21.40 -31.88
CA LEU A 9 46.95 -20.69 -31.44
C LEU A 9 46.21 -21.37 -30.27
N PHE A 10 46.46 -22.64 -30.02
CA PHE A 10 45.84 -23.44 -28.97
C PHE A 10 46.84 -24.08 -28.03
N ASN A 11 47.95 -23.40 -27.77
CA ASN A 11 49.01 -23.93 -26.90
C ASN A 11 48.50 -24.17 -25.48
N THR A 12 48.51 -25.41 -25.08
CA THR A 12 48.04 -25.92 -23.81
C THR A 12 49.01 -25.60 -22.69
N ALA A 13 48.77 -24.57 -21.94
CA ALA A 13 49.40 -24.38 -20.65
C ALA A 13 48.58 -25.11 -19.57
N GLY A 14 48.69 -26.42 -19.50
CA GLY A 14 48.09 -27.21 -18.43
C GLY A 14 47.00 -28.19 -18.87
N VAL A 15 46.85 -29.25 -18.12
CA VAL A 15 45.85 -30.30 -18.31
C VAL A 15 44.44 -29.71 -18.19
N GLY A 16 43.66 -29.77 -19.25
CA GLY A 16 42.24 -29.41 -19.21
C GLY A 16 41.89 -27.99 -19.69
N THR A 17 42.86 -27.22 -20.28
CA THR A 17 42.61 -25.83 -20.71
C THR A 17 42.51 -25.64 -22.23
N GLY A 18 42.44 -26.70 -23.00
CA GLY A 18 42.34 -26.63 -24.46
C GLY A 18 40.88 -26.61 -24.96
N ILE A 19 40.72 -26.32 -26.26
CA ILE A 19 39.49 -26.54 -26.99
C ILE A 19 39.50 -27.98 -27.49
N PHE A 20 38.54 -28.77 -27.08
CA PHE A 20 38.43 -30.18 -27.48
C PHE A 20 37.23 -30.37 -28.38
N PRO A 21 37.41 -30.55 -29.70
CA PRO A 21 36.30 -31.01 -30.53
C PRO A 21 36.03 -32.50 -30.24
N VAL A 22 34.87 -32.81 -29.75
CA VAL A 22 34.47 -34.19 -29.40
C VAL A 22 33.78 -34.88 -30.57
N ASN A 23 33.13 -34.09 -31.40
CA ASN A 23 32.64 -34.49 -32.71
C ASN A 23 32.65 -33.27 -33.64
N LEU A 24 32.30 -33.43 -34.90
CA LEU A 24 32.35 -32.36 -35.89
C LEU A 24 31.35 -31.19 -35.65
N LEU A 25 30.54 -31.25 -34.60
CA LEU A 25 29.43 -30.34 -34.34
C LEU A 25 29.50 -29.65 -32.96
N GLN A 26 30.42 -30.08 -32.08
CA GLN A 26 30.44 -29.57 -30.70
C GLN A 26 31.84 -29.11 -30.30
N VAL A 27 31.91 -28.00 -29.57
CA VAL A 27 33.16 -27.43 -29.05
C VAL A 27 33.08 -27.36 -27.51
N GLY A 28 34.08 -27.95 -26.86
CA GLY A 28 34.24 -27.85 -25.40
C GLY A 28 35.44 -26.96 -25.05
N ILE A 29 35.25 -26.02 -24.14
CA ILE A 29 36.32 -25.21 -23.55
C ILE A 29 36.36 -25.52 -22.05
N GLY A 30 37.50 -26.07 -21.59
CA GLY A 30 37.65 -26.46 -20.20
C GLY A 30 36.84 -27.72 -19.80
N THR A 31 36.39 -28.49 -20.77
CA THR A 31 35.70 -29.78 -20.57
C THR A 31 36.06 -30.78 -21.66
N THR A 32 36.21 -32.02 -21.28
CA THR A 32 36.40 -33.16 -22.19
C THR A 32 35.07 -33.85 -22.54
N ARG A 33 33.98 -33.40 -21.95
CA ARG A 33 32.61 -33.90 -22.18
C ARG A 33 31.69 -32.72 -22.45
N PRO A 34 31.69 -32.16 -23.67
CA PRO A 34 30.69 -31.16 -24.05
C PRO A 34 29.27 -31.73 -23.93
N ASP A 35 28.30 -30.85 -23.62
CA ASP A 35 26.91 -31.23 -23.63
C ASP A 35 26.47 -31.61 -25.05
N GLN A 36 25.80 -32.74 -25.21
CA GLN A 36 25.34 -33.28 -26.48
C GLN A 36 24.32 -32.38 -27.19
N ASN A 37 23.68 -31.48 -26.46
CA ASN A 37 22.68 -30.56 -26.97
C ASN A 37 23.21 -29.12 -27.15
N ALA A 38 24.53 -28.91 -27.00
CA ALA A 38 25.15 -27.60 -27.14
C ALA A 38 26.27 -27.60 -28.18
N ASP A 39 26.28 -26.63 -29.08
CA ASP A 39 27.36 -26.41 -30.05
C ASP A 39 28.67 -25.98 -29.37
N LEU A 40 28.53 -25.22 -28.26
CA LEU A 40 29.65 -24.79 -27.42
C LEU A 40 29.37 -25.05 -25.94
N THR A 41 30.23 -25.82 -25.30
CA THR A 41 30.24 -26.03 -23.87
C THR A 41 31.44 -25.40 -23.23
N VAL A 42 31.24 -24.50 -22.26
CA VAL A 42 32.34 -23.85 -21.50
C VAL A 42 32.22 -24.30 -20.02
N GLY A 43 33.30 -24.90 -19.52
CA GLY A 43 33.39 -25.44 -18.18
C GLY A 43 32.93 -26.89 -18.07
N ALA A 44 33.13 -27.49 -16.91
CA ALA A 44 32.76 -28.86 -16.59
C ALA A 44 31.54 -28.90 -15.69
N VAL A 45 30.81 -30.01 -15.67
CA VAL A 45 29.72 -30.26 -14.71
C VAL A 45 30.28 -30.21 -13.28
N GLY A 46 29.68 -29.39 -12.43
CA GLY A 46 30.14 -29.19 -11.07
C GLY A 46 31.33 -28.23 -10.89
N ALA A 47 31.77 -27.53 -11.95
CA ALA A 47 32.79 -26.51 -11.84
C ALA A 47 32.31 -25.36 -10.90
N SER A 48 33.19 -24.95 -9.99
CA SER A 48 33.00 -23.78 -9.14
C SER A 48 33.84 -22.60 -9.61
N GLY A 49 33.41 -21.39 -9.35
CA GLY A 49 34.08 -20.15 -9.74
C GLY A 49 33.65 -19.63 -11.10
N THR A 50 34.42 -18.69 -11.67
CA THR A 50 34.11 -18.05 -12.95
C THR A 50 34.51 -18.97 -14.10
N THR A 51 33.54 -19.52 -14.82
CA THR A 51 33.77 -20.38 -15.99
C THR A 51 34.04 -19.59 -17.25
N LEU A 52 33.32 -18.49 -17.48
CA LEU A 52 33.49 -17.59 -18.61
C LEU A 52 33.56 -16.15 -18.13
N LEU A 53 34.68 -15.47 -18.35
CA LEU A 53 34.84 -14.05 -18.07
C LEU A 53 34.97 -13.27 -19.41
N VAL A 54 33.96 -12.46 -19.70
CA VAL A 54 33.98 -11.51 -20.82
C VAL A 54 34.29 -10.13 -20.25
N ARG A 55 35.44 -9.56 -20.59
CA ARG A 55 35.93 -8.28 -20.04
C ARG A 55 35.39 -7.03 -20.73
N SER A 56 34.72 -7.20 -21.87
CA SER A 56 34.18 -6.09 -22.65
C SER A 56 32.67 -6.28 -22.86
N GLU A 57 32.25 -6.85 -23.96
CA GLU A 57 30.86 -7.03 -24.34
C GLU A 57 30.54 -8.49 -24.62
N ALA A 58 29.42 -8.98 -24.09
CA ALA A 58 28.82 -10.25 -24.51
C ALA A 58 27.44 -9.95 -25.11
N ARG A 59 27.22 -10.46 -26.33
CA ARG A 59 25.97 -10.26 -27.08
C ARG A 59 25.25 -11.59 -27.26
N PHE A 60 24.02 -11.67 -26.77
CA PHE A 60 23.16 -12.83 -26.92
C PHE A 60 21.96 -12.45 -27.79
N SER A 61 21.79 -13.14 -28.93
CA SER A 61 20.65 -12.89 -29.85
C SER A 61 19.47 -13.83 -29.65
N GLY A 62 19.53 -14.72 -28.69
CA GLY A 62 18.53 -15.71 -28.39
C GLY A 62 18.11 -15.70 -26.92
N ILE A 63 17.68 -16.86 -26.43
CA ILE A 63 17.27 -17.04 -25.01
C ILE A 63 18.55 -17.32 -24.18
N VAL A 64 18.68 -16.60 -23.07
CA VAL A 64 19.65 -16.91 -22.02
C VAL A 64 18.92 -17.66 -20.91
N THR A 65 19.30 -18.91 -20.69
CA THR A 65 18.83 -19.72 -19.58
C THR A 65 19.90 -19.75 -18.50
N ALA A 66 19.59 -19.24 -17.34
CA ALA A 66 20.48 -19.23 -16.17
C ALA A 66 19.69 -19.49 -14.90
N ASN A 67 20.32 -20.16 -13.93
CA ASN A 67 19.72 -20.31 -12.59
C ASN A 67 19.66 -18.96 -11.86
N ASP A 68 20.75 -18.18 -11.98
CA ASP A 68 20.88 -16.87 -11.37
C ASP A 68 21.49 -15.86 -12.36
N VAL A 69 20.93 -14.65 -12.41
CA VAL A 69 21.49 -13.53 -13.15
C VAL A 69 21.71 -12.37 -12.18
N THR A 70 22.98 -12.04 -11.93
CA THR A 70 23.35 -10.90 -11.11
C THR A 70 23.86 -9.77 -11.98
N VAL A 71 23.21 -8.62 -11.95
CA VAL A 71 23.64 -7.38 -12.62
C VAL A 71 24.05 -6.38 -11.54
N THR A 72 25.36 -6.11 -11.43
CA THR A 72 25.92 -5.23 -10.39
C THR A 72 26.09 -3.77 -10.86
N GLY A 73 25.77 -3.49 -12.10
CA GLY A 73 25.90 -2.17 -12.70
C GLY A 73 24.58 -1.66 -13.28
N PHE A 74 24.72 -0.66 -14.17
CA PHE A 74 23.58 -0.09 -14.89
C PHE A 74 23.08 -1.11 -15.94
N SER A 75 21.79 -1.42 -15.92
CA SER A 75 21.14 -2.31 -16.88
C SER A 75 20.03 -1.56 -17.62
N THR A 76 20.07 -1.58 -18.95
CA THR A 76 18.98 -1.11 -19.81
C THR A 76 18.35 -2.30 -20.51
N VAL A 77 17.07 -2.55 -20.25
CA VAL A 77 16.29 -3.57 -20.94
C VAL A 77 15.30 -2.86 -21.86
N ALA A 78 15.50 -3.00 -23.17
CA ALA A 78 14.56 -2.51 -24.18
C ALA A 78 13.61 -3.66 -24.56
N GLY A 79 12.32 -3.42 -24.54
CA GLY A 79 11.28 -4.40 -24.87
C GLY A 79 10.55 -4.95 -23.64
N ASN A 80 9.96 -6.14 -23.78
CA ASN A 80 9.21 -6.77 -22.70
C ASN A 80 10.15 -7.50 -21.74
N TYR A 81 10.20 -7.05 -20.49
CA TYR A 81 10.86 -7.78 -19.42
C TYR A 81 9.81 -8.60 -18.66
N ASN A 82 9.86 -9.91 -18.85
CA ASN A 82 8.89 -10.82 -18.25
C ASN A 82 9.57 -11.64 -17.15
N ILE A 83 9.23 -11.35 -15.89
CA ILE A 83 9.63 -12.18 -14.75
C ILE A 83 8.50 -13.17 -14.50
N ASN A 84 8.63 -14.35 -15.07
CA ASN A 84 7.71 -15.45 -14.83
C ASN A 84 8.28 -16.36 -13.74
N ASN A 85 7.97 -16.08 -12.50
CA ASN A 85 8.50 -16.75 -11.33
C ASN A 85 7.35 -17.16 -10.40
N SER A 86 7.34 -18.40 -9.99
CA SER A 86 6.33 -18.96 -9.08
C SER A 86 6.38 -18.37 -7.65
N SER A 87 7.50 -17.76 -7.25
CA SER A 87 7.66 -17.05 -5.97
C SER A 87 7.57 -15.53 -6.10
N GLY A 88 7.62 -14.99 -7.32
CA GLY A 88 7.21 -13.64 -7.73
C GLY A 88 7.73 -12.43 -6.95
N GLN A 89 8.83 -12.53 -6.21
CA GLN A 89 9.34 -11.39 -5.47
C GLN A 89 10.33 -10.56 -6.31
N ILE A 90 10.01 -9.27 -6.52
CA ILE A 90 10.94 -8.28 -7.06
C ILE A 90 11.30 -7.35 -5.90
N THR A 91 12.56 -7.40 -5.47
CA THR A 91 13.10 -6.43 -4.51
C THR A 91 13.81 -5.34 -5.29
N ALA A 92 13.26 -4.13 -5.31
CA ALA A 92 13.85 -2.98 -5.97
C ALA A 92 13.80 -1.77 -5.04
N GLY A 93 14.87 -0.97 -5.00
CA GLY A 93 14.89 0.27 -4.25
C GLY A 93 13.94 1.31 -4.84
N ILE A 94 13.92 1.43 -6.18
CA ILE A 94 13.03 2.32 -6.92
C ILE A 94 12.57 1.60 -8.18
N ILE A 95 11.27 1.61 -8.45
CA ILE A 95 10.69 1.20 -9.74
C ILE A 95 10.16 2.46 -10.40
N THR A 96 10.82 2.89 -11.50
CA THR A 96 10.34 3.99 -12.33
C THR A 96 9.70 3.40 -13.58
N SER A 97 8.42 3.67 -13.79
CA SER A 97 7.67 3.15 -14.94
C SER A 97 6.66 4.19 -15.41
N THR A 98 6.42 4.24 -16.71
CA THR A 98 5.36 5.09 -17.29
C THR A 98 3.98 4.57 -16.88
N ASN A 99 3.83 3.24 -16.78
CA ASN A 99 2.61 2.57 -16.34
C ASN A 99 2.99 1.39 -15.46
N LEU A 100 2.51 1.38 -14.22
CA LEU A 100 2.62 0.24 -13.33
C LEU A 100 1.27 -0.48 -13.30
N HIS A 101 1.16 -1.63 -13.97
CA HIS A 101 0.02 -2.52 -13.90
C HIS A 101 0.25 -3.55 -12.80
N VAL A 102 -0.53 -3.50 -11.74
CA VAL A 102 -0.46 -4.45 -10.63
C VAL A 102 -1.69 -5.32 -10.66
N GLY A 103 -1.60 -6.47 -11.34
CA GLY A 103 -2.59 -7.56 -11.31
C GLY A 103 -3.92 -7.29 -12.00
N THR A 104 -4.59 -8.35 -12.41
CA THR A 104 -5.97 -8.35 -12.93
C THR A 104 -7.02 -8.76 -11.89
N GLY A 105 -6.61 -9.14 -10.70
CA GLY A 105 -7.48 -9.55 -9.61
C GLY A 105 -6.88 -9.18 -8.27
N GLY A 106 -7.46 -8.21 -7.58
CA GLY A 106 -7.13 -7.86 -6.21
C GLY A 106 -5.70 -7.37 -6.00
N THR A 107 -5.43 -6.13 -6.34
CA THR A 107 -4.16 -5.50 -5.97
C THR A 107 -4.14 -5.22 -4.48
N ILE A 108 -3.28 -5.91 -3.75
CA ILE A 108 -3.00 -5.59 -2.35
C ILE A 108 -1.67 -4.83 -2.36
N ILE A 109 -1.72 -3.52 -2.15
CA ILE A 109 -0.54 -2.74 -1.78
C ILE A 109 -0.47 -2.83 -0.25
N THR A 110 0.30 -3.79 0.26
CA THR A 110 0.59 -3.86 1.69
C THR A 110 1.86 -3.10 1.95
N THR A 111 1.77 -1.98 2.64
CA THR A 111 2.93 -1.43 3.34
C THR A 111 3.10 -2.23 4.62
N GLN A 112 4.25 -2.86 4.78
CA GLN A 112 4.56 -3.61 6.01
C GLN A 112 4.51 -2.65 7.21
N VAL A 113 3.91 -3.11 8.30
CA VAL A 113 3.77 -2.36 9.54
C VAL A 113 5.09 -1.67 9.93
N GLY A 114 5.10 -0.35 9.89
CA GLY A 114 6.18 0.44 10.45
C GLY A 114 6.56 1.70 9.66
N PHE A 115 6.66 1.70 8.35
CA PHE A 115 7.14 2.87 7.59
C PHE A 115 6.80 2.77 6.10
N GLY A 116 5.57 2.96 5.72
CA GLY A 116 5.25 3.02 4.31
C GLY A 116 3.91 3.68 4.05
N SER A 117 3.97 4.90 3.56
CA SER A 117 2.80 5.60 3.03
C SER A 117 2.70 5.41 1.54
N VAL A 118 1.49 5.35 1.01
CA VAL A 118 1.22 5.36 -0.43
C VAL A 118 0.90 6.80 -0.84
N GLY A 119 1.78 7.41 -1.63
CA GLY A 119 1.55 8.73 -2.21
C GLY A 119 1.11 8.63 -3.67
N ILE A 120 0.02 9.27 -4.03
CA ILE A 120 -0.38 9.48 -5.42
C ILE A 120 -0.26 10.96 -5.73
N GLY A 121 0.70 11.33 -6.59
CA GLY A 121 1.04 12.73 -6.83
C GLY A 121 1.72 13.42 -5.64
N SER A 122 2.17 12.68 -4.65
CA SER A 122 2.93 13.13 -3.49
C SER A 122 4.25 12.38 -3.41
N THR A 123 5.36 13.10 -3.28
CA THR A 123 6.69 12.53 -3.06
C THR A 123 7.04 12.43 -1.58
N ASN A 124 6.24 13.06 -0.72
CA ASN A 124 6.38 13.05 0.73
C ASN A 124 5.00 12.90 1.37
N PRO A 125 4.42 11.68 1.37
CA PRO A 125 3.10 11.44 1.94
C PRO A 125 3.02 11.83 3.41
N THR A 126 1.97 12.54 3.78
CA THR A 126 1.70 12.99 5.16
C THR A 126 0.71 12.10 5.90
N ALA A 127 0.15 11.12 5.20
CA ALA A 127 -0.75 10.09 5.73
C ALA A 127 -0.41 8.73 5.11
N ASP A 128 -0.93 7.64 5.67
CA ASP A 128 -0.72 6.27 5.16
C ASP A 128 -1.15 6.13 3.70
N PHE A 129 -2.17 6.86 3.30
CA PHE A 129 -2.61 7.00 1.91
C PHE A 129 -2.83 8.49 1.61
N ASP A 130 -1.91 9.07 0.86
CA ASP A 130 -1.89 10.51 0.53
C ASP A 130 -2.09 10.70 -0.98
N VAL A 131 -3.18 11.38 -1.36
CA VAL A 131 -3.52 11.69 -2.75
C VAL A 131 -3.48 13.20 -2.95
N ASN A 132 -2.40 13.69 -3.56
CA ASN A 132 -2.20 15.12 -3.85
C ASN A 132 -2.57 15.49 -5.30
N VAL A 133 -3.58 14.82 -5.84
CA VAL A 133 -4.16 15.08 -7.17
C VAL A 133 -5.67 14.82 -7.10
N PRO A 134 -6.50 15.35 -8.01
CA PRO A 134 -7.91 15.01 -8.05
C PRO A 134 -8.12 13.49 -8.16
N ALA A 135 -8.88 12.93 -7.22
CA ALA A 135 -9.22 11.51 -7.20
C ALA A 135 -10.71 11.31 -7.51
N ARG A 136 -11.02 10.27 -8.27
CA ARG A 136 -12.40 9.88 -8.59
C ARG A 136 -12.68 8.48 -8.04
N PHE A 137 -13.60 8.39 -7.11
CA PHE A 137 -14.10 7.14 -6.57
C PHE A 137 -15.48 6.82 -7.16
N ARG A 138 -15.70 5.60 -7.59
CA ARG A 138 -17.03 5.15 -8.07
C ARG A 138 -18.01 5.09 -6.90
N SER A 139 -17.56 4.60 -5.75
CA SER A 139 -18.30 4.56 -4.50
C SER A 139 -17.32 4.56 -3.33
N THR A 140 -17.72 5.16 -2.22
CA THR A 140 -17.03 5.10 -0.95
C THR A 140 -17.96 4.48 0.09
N SER A 141 -17.41 3.69 0.99
CA SER A 141 -18.11 3.17 2.17
C SER A 141 -17.35 3.65 3.39
N GLU A 142 -18.06 4.33 4.28
CA GLU A 142 -17.51 4.78 5.55
C GLU A 142 -17.76 3.74 6.65
N ARG A 143 -16.80 3.63 7.55
CA ARG A 143 -16.98 2.83 8.75
C ARG A 143 -17.96 3.56 9.69
N VAL A 144 -18.96 2.82 10.17
CA VAL A 144 -19.86 3.32 11.21
C VAL A 144 -19.34 2.88 12.57
N GLY A 145 -19.04 3.84 13.43
CA GLY A 145 -18.67 3.63 14.83
C GLY A 145 -19.92 3.50 15.70
N ALA A 146 -19.92 2.52 16.59
CA ALA A 146 -20.91 2.46 17.66
C ALA A 146 -20.39 3.25 18.86
N ALA A 147 -21.14 4.25 19.31
CA ALA A 147 -20.80 5.02 20.49
C ALA A 147 -21.64 4.56 21.67
N SER A 148 -21.08 4.62 22.88
CA SER A 148 -21.72 4.24 24.12
C SER A 148 -21.62 5.35 25.16
N ILE A 149 -22.58 5.39 26.07
CA ILE A 149 -22.62 6.35 27.18
C ILE A 149 -21.80 5.80 28.35
N SER A 150 -20.92 6.63 28.89
CA SER A 150 -20.19 6.36 30.12
C SER A 150 -20.17 7.63 30.97
N SER A 151 -20.63 7.57 32.21
CA SER A 151 -20.72 8.73 33.12
C SER A 151 -21.43 9.94 32.50
N ASN A 152 -22.52 9.69 31.77
CA ASN A 152 -23.30 10.71 31.05
C ASN A 152 -22.54 11.44 29.93
N GLU A 153 -21.46 10.84 29.43
CA GLU A 153 -20.67 11.36 28.31
C GLU A 153 -20.52 10.29 27.22
N VAL A 154 -20.28 10.75 26.02
CA VAL A 154 -20.09 9.91 24.85
C VAL A 154 -18.75 10.24 24.19
N THR A 155 -17.84 9.28 24.12
CA THR A 155 -16.57 9.46 23.40
C THR A 155 -16.73 9.09 21.94
N LEU A 156 -16.32 10.01 21.04
CA LEU A 156 -16.26 9.84 19.60
C LEU A 156 -14.79 9.86 19.17
N ASP A 157 -14.27 8.70 18.79
CA ASP A 157 -12.89 8.58 18.29
C ASP A 157 -12.89 8.75 16.78
N LEU A 158 -12.45 9.93 16.30
CA LEU A 158 -12.45 10.30 14.89
C LEU A 158 -11.39 9.57 14.06
N ALA A 159 -10.42 8.89 14.68
CA ALA A 159 -9.54 7.96 13.97
C ALA A 159 -10.23 6.61 13.69
N SER A 160 -11.24 6.25 14.46
CA SER A 160 -11.95 4.98 14.30
C SER A 160 -13.08 5.04 13.28
N ALA A 161 -13.80 6.17 13.19
CA ALA A 161 -14.91 6.40 12.27
C ALA A 161 -15.22 7.89 12.13
N MET A 162 -15.90 8.27 11.05
CA MET A 162 -16.45 9.62 10.84
C MET A 162 -17.97 9.63 10.90
N THR A 163 -18.60 8.46 11.00
CA THR A 163 -20.05 8.31 11.17
C THR A 163 -20.29 7.45 12.41
N PHE A 164 -21.12 7.93 13.34
CA PHE A 164 -21.40 7.26 14.61
C PHE A 164 -22.89 7.01 14.78
N THR A 165 -23.22 5.90 15.43
CA THR A 165 -24.56 5.61 15.91
C THR A 165 -24.54 5.51 17.42
N LEU A 166 -25.56 6.10 18.06
CA LEU A 166 -25.70 6.17 19.49
C LEU A 166 -27.16 5.93 19.89
N THR A 167 -27.40 5.03 20.86
CA THR A 167 -28.68 4.93 21.53
C THR A 167 -28.61 5.67 22.85
N ALA A 168 -29.42 6.72 23.00
CA ALA A 168 -29.53 7.46 24.23
C ALA A 168 -30.34 6.63 25.23
N SER A 169 -29.67 5.80 26.02
CA SER A 169 -30.25 5.00 27.12
C SER A 169 -30.20 5.71 28.47
N ASP A 170 -29.49 6.84 28.52
CA ASP A 170 -29.39 7.74 29.69
C ASP A 170 -29.21 9.19 29.19
N THR A 171 -29.15 10.13 30.12
CA THR A 171 -28.81 11.53 29.86
C THR A 171 -27.38 11.62 29.29
N ILE A 172 -27.20 12.42 28.25
CA ILE A 172 -25.90 12.72 27.66
C ILE A 172 -25.60 14.20 27.88
N ASN A 173 -24.63 14.47 28.75
CA ASN A 173 -24.26 15.84 29.12
C ASN A 173 -23.24 16.43 28.12
N ALA A 174 -22.36 15.59 27.53
CA ALA A 174 -21.36 16.06 26.60
C ALA A 174 -20.89 14.95 25.67
N PHE A 175 -20.34 15.37 24.51
CA PHE A 175 -19.57 14.54 23.62
C PHE A 175 -18.06 14.85 23.75
N VAL A 176 -17.25 13.82 23.94
CA VAL A 176 -15.79 13.93 24.04
C VAL A 176 -15.18 13.52 22.70
N LEU A 177 -14.50 14.43 22.04
CA LEU A 177 -13.80 14.14 20.78
C LEU A 177 -12.35 13.72 21.05
N THR A 178 -11.95 12.64 20.41
CA THR A 178 -10.55 12.16 20.42
C THR A 178 -10.03 11.99 19.00
N ASN A 179 -8.71 12.08 18.84
CA ASN A 179 -8.01 11.88 17.57
C ASN A 179 -8.59 12.73 16.43
N ILE A 180 -8.86 14.00 16.71
CA ILE A 180 -9.40 14.93 15.70
C ILE A 180 -8.37 15.12 14.59
N PRO A 181 -8.73 14.86 13.31
CA PRO A 181 -7.79 15.08 12.20
C PRO A 181 -7.37 16.54 12.09
N THR A 182 -6.12 16.76 11.69
CA THR A 182 -5.61 18.11 11.43
C THR A 182 -6.28 18.72 10.20
N GLY A 183 -6.52 20.04 10.24
CA GLY A 183 -7.15 20.78 9.16
C GLY A 183 -8.68 20.68 9.17
N SER A 184 -9.30 20.54 8.00
CA SER A 184 -10.75 20.46 7.88
C SER A 184 -11.21 19.00 7.89
N SER A 185 -12.13 18.67 8.77
CA SER A 185 -12.78 17.37 8.81
C SER A 185 -14.27 17.49 9.14
N GLN A 186 -15.03 16.43 8.92
CA GLN A 186 -16.44 16.36 9.26
C GLN A 186 -16.78 14.99 9.84
N PHE A 187 -17.77 14.94 10.71
CA PHE A 187 -18.33 13.70 11.24
C PHE A 187 -19.84 13.82 11.41
N THR A 188 -20.50 12.67 11.45
CA THR A 188 -21.96 12.58 11.60
C THR A 188 -22.31 11.71 12.79
N VAL A 189 -23.31 12.12 13.56
CA VAL A 189 -23.83 11.35 14.70
C VAL A 189 -25.32 11.13 14.49
N LYS A 190 -25.73 9.85 14.44
CA LYS A 190 -27.14 9.47 14.57
C LYS A 190 -27.43 9.18 16.04
N VAL A 191 -28.28 9.97 16.65
CA VAL A 191 -28.76 9.77 18.03
C VAL A 191 -30.15 9.16 17.96
N MET A 192 -30.36 8.03 18.62
CA MET A 192 -31.63 7.36 18.72
C MET A 192 -32.08 7.31 20.20
N GLN A 193 -33.29 7.68 20.49
CA GLN A 193 -33.90 7.49 21.80
C GLN A 193 -34.12 5.99 22.04
N ASP A 194 -33.92 5.55 23.27
CA ASP A 194 -34.27 4.18 23.66
C ASP A 194 -35.82 3.93 23.66
N SER A 195 -36.22 2.75 24.04
CA SER A 195 -37.66 2.37 24.12
C SER A 195 -38.44 3.17 25.14
N THR A 196 -37.79 3.87 26.08
CA THR A 196 -38.41 4.74 27.07
C THR A 196 -38.59 6.16 26.53
N GLY A 197 -37.65 6.65 25.75
CA GLY A 197 -37.60 8.02 25.28
C GLY A 197 -37.29 9.04 26.37
N ASN A 198 -37.49 10.31 26.07
CA ASN A 198 -37.28 11.44 26.97
C ASN A 198 -35.87 11.58 27.56
N ARG A 199 -34.86 11.07 26.83
CA ARG A 199 -33.47 11.24 27.20
C ARG A 199 -32.98 12.62 26.78
N SER A 200 -32.36 13.33 27.70
CA SER A 200 -31.71 14.61 27.42
C SER A 200 -30.37 14.37 26.73
N VAL A 201 -30.07 15.14 25.68
CA VAL A 201 -28.84 15.03 24.91
C VAL A 201 -28.26 16.42 24.67
N GLY A 202 -27.10 16.70 25.23
CA GLY A 202 -26.37 17.94 25.04
C GLY A 202 -25.65 17.99 23.66
N ILE A 203 -26.44 18.10 22.59
CA ILE A 203 -25.92 18.07 21.21
C ILE A 203 -25.06 19.29 20.83
N ASP A 204 -25.04 20.29 21.66
CA ASP A 204 -24.24 21.51 21.56
C ASP A 204 -23.02 21.51 22.50
N THR A 205 -22.86 20.46 23.31
CA THR A 205 -21.82 20.39 24.32
C THR A 205 -20.74 19.40 23.92
N PHE A 206 -19.65 19.94 23.43
CA PHE A 206 -18.46 19.17 23.00
C PHE A 206 -17.24 19.57 23.82
N LYS A 207 -16.34 18.61 24.03
CA LYS A 207 -15.05 18.84 24.67
C LYS A 207 -13.95 17.95 24.06
N ASP A 208 -12.71 18.36 24.20
CA ASP A 208 -11.55 17.51 23.89
C ASP A 208 -11.31 16.50 25.03
N ILE A 209 -10.33 15.60 24.80
CA ILE A 209 -9.93 14.59 25.80
C ILE A 209 -9.34 15.23 27.08
N GLY A 210 -8.85 16.47 27.00
CA GLY A 210 -8.37 17.25 28.15
C GLY A 210 -9.49 17.91 28.97
N GLY A 211 -10.74 17.78 28.50
CA GLY A 211 -11.90 18.39 29.13
C GLY A 211 -12.15 19.85 28.73
N ASN A 212 -11.39 20.39 27.78
CA ASN A 212 -11.60 21.77 27.30
C ASN A 212 -12.82 21.83 26.39
N ALA A 213 -13.70 22.80 26.59
CA ALA A 213 -14.89 22.98 25.77
C ALA A 213 -14.54 23.34 24.33
N ILE A 214 -15.24 22.69 23.39
CA ILE A 214 -15.17 23.00 21.97
C ILE A 214 -16.45 23.75 21.58
N PRO A 215 -16.38 25.03 21.15
CA PRO A 215 -17.54 25.80 20.75
C PRO A 215 -18.25 25.17 19.55
N VAL A 216 -19.59 25.12 19.60
CA VAL A 216 -20.42 24.66 18.48
C VAL A 216 -21.26 25.82 17.97
N TYR A 217 -21.12 26.14 16.69
CA TYR A 217 -21.95 27.14 16.03
C TYR A 217 -23.04 26.49 15.19
N TRP A 218 -24.28 26.91 15.42
CA TRP A 218 -25.44 26.45 14.68
C TRP A 218 -25.98 27.52 13.73
N PRO A 219 -26.62 27.16 12.62
CA PRO A 219 -27.24 28.13 11.71
C PRO A 219 -28.22 29.05 12.46
N GLY A 220 -28.09 30.35 12.28
CA GLY A 220 -28.90 31.35 12.98
C GLY A 220 -28.63 31.46 14.46
N GLY A 221 -27.62 30.77 15.02
CA GLY A 221 -27.29 30.77 16.44
C GLY A 221 -28.28 29.95 17.30
N VAL A 222 -29.14 29.12 16.66
CA VAL A 222 -30.19 28.37 17.38
C VAL A 222 -29.76 26.91 17.51
N VAL A 223 -29.56 26.47 18.75
CA VAL A 223 -29.31 25.07 19.08
C VAL A 223 -30.55 24.22 18.78
N PRO A 224 -30.45 23.11 18.05
CA PRO A 224 -31.60 22.27 17.76
C PRO A 224 -32.13 21.56 19.00
N VAL A 225 -33.44 21.45 19.06
CA VAL A 225 -34.12 20.63 20.10
C VAL A 225 -34.06 19.17 19.66
N VAL A 226 -33.42 18.33 20.46
CA VAL A 226 -33.33 16.88 20.19
C VAL A 226 -34.71 16.23 20.36
N THR A 227 -35.07 15.34 19.43
CA THR A 227 -36.32 14.58 19.51
C THR A 227 -36.29 13.65 20.70
N VAL A 228 -37.37 13.68 21.51
CA VAL A 228 -37.47 12.91 22.76
C VAL A 228 -38.36 11.67 22.65
N GLY A 229 -39.06 11.48 21.54
CA GLY A 229 -39.96 10.33 21.34
C GLY A 229 -39.23 8.99 21.38
N ALA A 230 -39.78 7.99 22.10
CA ALA A 230 -39.20 6.64 22.16
C ALA A 230 -38.97 6.04 20.78
N GLY A 231 -37.80 5.47 20.55
CA GLY A 231 -37.37 4.88 19.29
C GLY A 231 -37.14 5.86 18.15
N LYS A 232 -37.32 7.15 18.37
CA LYS A 232 -37.07 8.20 17.37
C LYS A 232 -35.59 8.52 17.25
N SER A 233 -35.16 8.93 16.07
CA SER A 233 -33.76 9.29 15.85
C SER A 233 -33.60 10.62 15.14
N ASP A 234 -32.49 11.29 15.45
CA ASP A 234 -32.03 12.50 14.81
C ASP A 234 -30.63 12.27 14.22
N ILE A 235 -30.32 12.98 13.14
CA ILE A 235 -29.02 12.96 12.50
C ILE A 235 -28.44 14.37 12.51
N TYR A 236 -27.23 14.49 13.05
CA TYR A 236 -26.48 15.74 13.13
C TYR A 236 -25.13 15.55 12.45
N SER A 237 -24.72 16.52 11.67
CA SER A 237 -23.39 16.55 11.09
C SER A 237 -22.62 17.76 11.61
N PHE A 238 -21.35 17.55 11.88
CA PHE A 238 -20.43 18.57 12.39
C PHE A 238 -19.24 18.70 11.47
N LYS A 239 -18.79 19.94 11.28
CA LYS A 239 -17.59 20.24 10.50
C LYS A 239 -16.67 21.16 11.29
N THR A 240 -15.38 20.89 11.23
CA THR A 240 -14.33 21.78 11.69
C THR A 240 -13.46 22.24 10.52
N PHE A 241 -12.86 23.43 10.63
CA PHE A 241 -11.89 23.96 9.67
C PHE A 241 -10.53 24.25 10.31
N ASP A 242 -10.40 24.04 11.61
CA ASP A 242 -9.31 24.47 12.48
C ASP A 242 -8.85 23.35 13.43
N SER A 243 -8.86 22.10 12.94
CA SER A 243 -8.42 20.91 13.71
C SER A 243 -9.20 20.72 15.01
N GLY A 244 -10.51 21.04 14.99
CA GLY A 244 -11.41 20.82 16.12
C GLY A 244 -11.44 21.92 17.18
N SER A 245 -10.81 23.08 16.93
CA SER A 245 -10.92 24.22 17.85
C SER A 245 -12.32 24.81 17.87
N THR A 246 -13.06 24.68 16.74
CA THR A 246 -14.47 25.04 16.62
C THR A 246 -15.25 24.02 15.80
N LEU A 247 -16.54 23.86 16.06
CA LEU A 247 -17.44 23.01 15.30
C LEU A 247 -18.59 23.84 14.71
N TYR A 248 -18.98 23.48 13.50
CA TYR A 248 -20.18 23.99 12.83
C TYR A 248 -21.18 22.84 12.69
N GLY A 249 -22.28 22.90 13.43
CA GLY A 249 -23.32 21.88 13.45
C GLY A 249 -24.41 22.15 12.43
N VAL A 250 -24.89 21.11 11.78
CA VAL A 250 -26.07 21.14 10.91
C VAL A 250 -26.99 19.96 11.22
N ILE A 251 -28.29 20.16 11.06
CA ILE A 251 -29.30 19.11 11.23
C ILE A 251 -29.42 18.38 9.90
N GLY A 252 -29.04 17.09 9.85
CA GLY A 252 -29.27 16.22 8.70
C GLY A 252 -30.73 15.75 8.61
N GLY A 253 -31.43 15.67 9.73
CA GLY A 253 -32.83 15.36 9.85
C GLY A 253 -33.20 14.99 11.27
N GLN A 254 -34.47 15.11 11.60
CA GLN A 254 -35.00 14.80 12.94
C GLN A 254 -36.29 13.96 12.89
N ASN A 255 -36.59 13.31 14.00
CA ASN A 255 -37.82 12.57 14.23
C ASN A 255 -38.04 11.40 13.24
N PHE A 256 -36.97 10.75 12.83
CA PHE A 256 -37.06 9.50 12.05
C PHE A 256 -37.62 8.37 12.93
N SER A 257 -38.41 7.49 12.30
CA SER A 257 -39.07 6.33 12.97
C SER A 257 -38.75 5.03 12.24
#